data_34e868a6bce0765f5b213dd721246d8c
#
_entry.id   34e868a6bce0765f5b213dd721246d8c
#
_cell.length_a   1.000
_cell.length_b   1.000
_cell.length_c   1.000
_cell.angle_alpha   90.00
_cell.angle_beta   90.00
_cell.angle_gamma   90.00
#
_symmetry.space_group_name_H-M   'P 1'
#
loop_
_entity.id
_entity.type
_entity.pdbx_description
1 polymer ?
#
loop_
_entity_poly.entity_id
_entity_poly.type
_entity_poly.pdbx_seq_one_letter_code
_entity_poly.pdbx_strand_id
1 'polypeptide(L)'
;MGQKDDLALALRMLEHQGIIDFNGHASIRTEGGMLINVGSSQRSRLTADDICTVDLDGNLIEGKGKPPLEFHLHAGIYRDRPDVGAVVHAHPQWSTYLTMTGHDYLPVFAQGTLVHPVPVLDTPDSINSPEMSARLNGVLGDGPAALMKSHGAATVGADIVEAFVLIVYLEENARRQYMAMQIGTPYAFSAAEIEAARGKLRTEALFRRTWDHYRAKLEDA
;
A
#
# COMPACT_ATOMS: atom_id res chain seq x y z
N MET A 1 14.21 16.05 3.78
CA MET A 1 13.80 15.10 4.84
C MET A 1 14.52 13.79 4.60
N GLY A 2 14.82 13.04 5.64
CA GLY A 2 15.42 11.71 5.51
C GLY A 2 14.37 10.63 5.22
N GLN A 3 14.79 9.44 4.83
CA GLN A 3 13.86 8.33 4.54
C GLN A 3 12.94 7.96 5.72
N LYS A 4 13.41 8.10 6.98
CA LYS A 4 12.59 7.87 8.17
C LYS A 4 11.49 8.93 8.30
N ASP A 5 11.79 10.19 7.98
CA ASP A 5 10.78 11.26 7.99
C ASP A 5 9.73 11.06 6.91
N ASP A 6 10.15 10.69 5.69
CA ASP A 6 9.24 10.43 4.58
C ASP A 6 8.32 9.23 4.88
N LEU A 7 8.84 8.16 5.50
CA LEU A 7 8.06 7.00 5.90
C LEU A 7 7.03 7.35 6.99
N ALA A 8 7.44 8.11 8.01
CA ALA A 8 6.54 8.59 9.06
C ALA A 8 5.45 9.50 8.50
N LEU A 9 5.82 10.40 7.57
CA LEU A 9 4.89 11.30 6.90
C LEU A 9 3.88 10.52 6.04
N ALA A 10 4.32 9.51 5.27
CA ALA A 10 3.44 8.66 4.47
C ALA A 10 2.34 8.02 5.34
N LEU A 11 2.73 7.43 6.46
CA LEU A 11 1.80 6.77 7.37
C LEU A 11 0.82 7.74 8.03
N ARG A 12 1.28 8.93 8.42
CA ARG A 12 0.39 9.97 8.95
C ARG A 12 -0.61 10.46 7.91
N MET A 13 -0.19 10.64 6.66
CA MET A 13 -1.09 10.99 5.56
C MET A 13 -2.13 9.91 5.30
N LEU A 14 -1.73 8.63 5.30
CA LEU A 14 -2.64 7.50 5.11
C LEU A 14 -3.66 7.38 6.26
N GLU A 15 -3.23 7.59 7.49
CA GLU A 15 -4.13 7.60 8.66
C GLU A 15 -5.13 8.76 8.58
N HIS A 16 -4.66 9.95 8.27
CA HIS A 16 -5.52 11.13 8.10
C HIS A 16 -6.57 10.94 6.98
N GLN A 17 -6.25 10.14 5.95
CA GLN A 17 -7.20 9.80 4.88
C GLN A 17 -8.11 8.60 5.23
N GLY A 18 -7.94 7.96 6.37
CA GLY A 18 -8.68 6.76 6.76
C GLY A 18 -8.36 5.52 5.92
N ILE A 19 -7.18 5.49 5.28
CA ILE A 19 -6.70 4.34 4.50
C ILE A 19 -6.02 3.31 5.41
N ILE A 20 -5.33 3.76 6.44
CA ILE A 20 -4.87 2.93 7.54
C ILE A 20 -5.61 3.28 8.83
N ASP A 21 -5.69 2.32 9.70
CA ASP A 21 -6.11 2.47 11.09
C ASP A 21 -4.90 2.38 12.03
N PHE A 22 -5.08 1.91 13.25
CA PHE A 22 -3.99 1.69 14.20
C PHE A 22 -3.04 0.53 13.78
N ASN A 23 -3.40 -0.31 12.83
CA ASN A 23 -2.64 -1.50 12.41
C ASN A 23 -1.83 -1.32 11.12
N GLY A 24 -2.19 -0.42 10.23
CA GLY A 24 -1.48 -0.21 8.96
C GLY A 24 0.01 0.08 9.16
N HIS A 25 0.84 -0.32 8.20
CA HIS A 25 2.29 -0.17 8.24
C HIS A 25 2.91 -0.02 6.86
N ALA A 26 4.09 0.59 6.82
CA ALA A 26 4.84 0.77 5.58
C ALA A 26 6.34 0.57 5.83
N SER A 27 7.07 0.27 4.77
CA SER A 27 8.51 0.08 4.82
C SER A 27 9.22 0.66 3.61
N ILE A 28 10.51 0.94 3.79
CA ILE A 28 11.46 1.30 2.74
C ILE A 28 12.62 0.31 2.79
N ARG A 29 13.00 -0.24 1.64
CA ARG A 29 14.14 -1.14 1.51
C ARG A 29 15.43 -0.44 1.89
N THR A 30 16.30 -1.15 2.61
CA THR A 30 17.69 -0.75 2.90
C THR A 30 18.66 -1.85 2.49
N GLU A 31 19.94 -1.56 2.54
CA GLU A 31 20.96 -2.61 2.40
C GLU A 31 20.84 -3.62 3.56
N GLY A 32 20.51 -4.86 3.23
CA GLY A 32 20.37 -5.95 4.20
C GLY A 32 19.06 -5.99 5.01
N GLY A 33 18.07 -5.09 4.72
CA GLY A 33 16.84 -5.07 5.49
C GLY A 33 15.85 -4.02 5.05
N MET A 34 15.16 -3.40 6.02
CA MET A 34 14.17 -2.36 5.76
C MET A 34 14.01 -1.38 6.93
N LEU A 35 13.67 -0.13 6.62
CA LEU A 35 13.04 0.78 7.55
C LEU A 35 11.57 0.39 7.66
N ILE A 36 11.03 0.32 8.87
CA ILE A 36 9.61 0.02 9.11
C ILE A 36 9.15 0.73 10.39
N ASN A 37 7.89 1.12 10.46
CA ASN A 37 7.36 1.70 11.69
C ASN A 37 7.29 0.67 12.81
N VAL A 38 7.53 1.12 14.03
CA VAL A 38 7.34 0.30 15.25
C VAL A 38 5.87 -0.10 15.36
N GLY A 39 5.61 -1.38 15.64
CA GLY A 39 4.25 -1.93 15.67
C GLY A 39 3.31 -1.24 16.67
N SER A 40 3.83 -0.83 17.82
CA SER A 40 3.07 -0.15 18.88
C SER A 40 2.96 1.37 18.74
N SER A 41 3.56 1.98 17.71
CA SER A 41 3.53 3.43 17.52
C SER A 41 2.15 3.94 17.10
N GLN A 42 1.82 5.18 17.48
CA GLN A 42 0.55 5.82 17.13
C GLN A 42 0.62 6.42 15.72
N ARG A 43 -0.20 5.95 14.79
CA ARG A 43 -0.12 6.29 13.36
C ARG A 43 -0.28 7.78 13.08
N SER A 44 -1.18 8.48 13.78
CA SER A 44 -1.42 9.93 13.63
C SER A 44 -0.27 10.82 14.10
N ARG A 45 0.67 10.30 14.92
CA ARG A 45 1.74 11.08 15.55
C ARG A 45 3.13 10.55 15.26
N LEU A 46 3.27 9.71 14.26
CA LEU A 46 4.56 9.11 13.88
C LEU A 46 5.60 10.18 13.58
N THR A 47 6.80 9.93 14.08
CA THR A 47 8.02 10.69 13.79
C THR A 47 9.12 9.74 13.32
N ALA A 48 10.26 10.26 12.90
CA ALA A 48 11.43 9.45 12.54
C ALA A 48 11.91 8.52 13.68
N ASP A 49 11.67 8.90 14.93
CA ASP A 49 12.02 8.10 16.12
C ASP A 49 11.16 6.83 16.29
N ASP A 50 10.01 6.78 15.62
CA ASP A 50 9.11 5.63 15.59
C ASP A 50 9.40 4.68 14.42
N ILE A 51 10.46 4.95 13.66
CA ILE A 51 10.92 4.11 12.56
C ILE A 51 12.17 3.36 13.00
N CYS A 52 12.09 2.03 12.99
CA CYS A 52 13.24 1.15 13.25
C CYS A 52 13.80 0.58 11.94
N THR A 53 15.07 0.17 11.98
CA THR A 53 15.70 -0.62 10.93
C THR A 53 15.74 -2.07 11.39
N VAL A 54 15.23 -2.98 10.57
CA VAL A 54 15.26 -4.42 10.85
C VAL A 54 15.85 -5.16 9.64
N ASP A 55 16.45 -6.32 9.89
CA ASP A 55 16.77 -7.25 8.81
C ASP A 55 15.51 -7.93 8.27
N LEU A 56 15.64 -8.73 7.21
CA LEU A 56 14.48 -9.40 6.62
C LEU A 56 13.95 -10.56 7.49
N ASP A 57 14.64 -10.91 8.56
CA ASP A 57 14.17 -11.89 9.56
C ASP A 57 13.49 -11.21 10.76
N GLY A 58 13.41 -9.86 10.74
CA GLY A 58 12.74 -9.05 11.77
C GLY A 58 13.61 -8.71 12.97
N ASN A 59 14.91 -9.00 12.91
CA ASN A 59 15.84 -8.63 13.97
C ASN A 59 16.16 -7.14 13.89
N LEU A 60 16.14 -6.47 15.05
CA LEU A 60 16.42 -5.04 15.14
C LEU A 60 17.92 -4.77 14.84
N ILE A 61 18.17 -3.90 13.86
CA ILE A 61 19.50 -3.40 13.51
C ILE A 61 19.73 -2.02 14.16
N GLU A 62 18.72 -1.11 14.03
CA GLU A 62 18.83 0.26 14.55
C GLU A 62 17.47 0.78 15.02
N GLY A 63 17.48 1.68 15.98
CA GLY A 63 16.28 2.27 16.55
C GLY A 63 15.81 1.55 17.80
N LYS A 64 14.50 1.56 18.06
CA LYS A 64 13.89 0.96 19.27
C LYS A 64 12.56 0.30 18.90
N GLY A 65 12.10 -0.59 19.77
CA GLY A 65 10.82 -1.28 19.59
C GLY A 65 10.91 -2.51 18.69
N LYS A 66 9.76 -3.04 18.34
CA LYS A 66 9.63 -4.21 17.46
C LYS A 66 8.85 -3.81 16.21
N PRO A 67 9.14 -4.40 15.05
CA PRO A 67 8.31 -4.21 13.86
C PRO A 67 6.89 -4.75 14.10
N PRO A 68 5.91 -4.41 13.25
CA PRO A 68 4.61 -5.06 13.24
C PRO A 68 4.73 -6.58 13.08
N LEU A 69 3.77 -7.36 13.58
CA LEU A 69 3.77 -8.82 13.41
C LEU A 69 3.79 -9.23 11.93
N GLU A 70 3.19 -8.42 11.08
CA GLU A 70 3.14 -8.64 9.63
C GLU A 70 4.38 -8.10 8.88
N PHE A 71 5.51 -7.87 9.55
CA PHE A 71 6.77 -7.55 8.86
C PHE A 71 7.13 -8.61 7.81
N HIS A 72 6.67 -9.85 7.98
CA HIS A 72 6.83 -10.94 7.02
C HIS A 72 6.28 -10.60 5.63
N LEU A 73 5.18 -9.83 5.57
CA LEU A 73 4.62 -9.31 4.32
C LEU A 73 5.67 -8.53 3.54
N HIS A 74 6.32 -7.56 4.21
CA HIS A 74 7.34 -6.71 3.61
C HIS A 74 8.61 -7.49 3.27
N ALA A 75 9.10 -8.27 4.24
CA ALA A 75 10.32 -9.06 4.09
C ALA A 75 10.25 -10.04 2.92
N GLY A 76 9.12 -10.74 2.75
CA GLY A 76 8.94 -11.67 1.64
C GLY A 76 8.88 -10.96 0.29
N ILE A 77 8.15 -9.83 0.19
CA ILE A 77 8.14 -9.02 -1.03
C ILE A 77 9.56 -8.57 -1.37
N TYR A 78 10.34 -8.10 -0.40
CA TYR A 78 11.71 -7.67 -0.65
C TYR A 78 12.66 -8.80 -1.05
N ARG A 79 12.42 -10.05 -0.60
CA ARG A 79 13.21 -11.21 -1.03
C ARG A 79 12.95 -11.58 -2.48
N ASP A 80 11.68 -11.53 -2.89
CA ASP A 80 11.25 -12.01 -4.20
C ASP A 80 11.31 -10.93 -5.30
N ARG A 81 11.21 -9.64 -4.91
CA ARG A 81 11.06 -8.49 -5.81
C ARG A 81 12.18 -7.46 -5.58
N PRO A 82 13.38 -7.64 -6.21
CA PRO A 82 14.50 -6.71 -6.05
C PRO A 82 14.21 -5.30 -6.62
N ASP A 83 13.24 -5.17 -7.50
CA ASP A 83 12.76 -3.92 -8.08
C ASP A 83 11.92 -3.07 -7.11
N VAL A 84 11.40 -3.67 -6.03
CA VAL A 84 10.58 -2.98 -5.05
C VAL A 84 11.44 -2.26 -4.01
N GLY A 85 11.29 -0.95 -3.91
CA GLY A 85 11.97 -0.09 -2.93
C GLY A 85 11.11 0.25 -1.71
N ALA A 86 9.78 0.18 -1.82
CA ALA A 86 8.87 0.43 -0.70
C ALA A 86 7.60 -0.41 -0.78
N VAL A 87 7.02 -0.70 0.38
CA VAL A 87 5.77 -1.47 0.54
C VAL A 87 4.86 -0.75 1.52
N VAL A 88 3.57 -0.64 1.19
CA VAL A 88 2.52 -0.19 2.08
C VAL A 88 1.51 -1.32 2.28
N HIS A 89 1.20 -1.65 3.52
CA HIS A 89 0.06 -2.46 3.91
C HIS A 89 -0.96 -1.60 4.66
N ALA A 90 -2.22 -1.73 4.28
CA ALA A 90 -3.31 -0.93 4.79
C ALA A 90 -4.61 -1.74 4.88
N HIS A 91 -5.58 -1.21 5.65
CA HIS A 91 -6.93 -1.76 5.75
C HIS A 91 -7.96 -0.80 5.08
N PRO A 92 -7.81 -0.51 3.79
CA PRO A 92 -8.64 0.44 3.08
C PRO A 92 -10.08 -0.06 3.00
N GLN A 93 -11.03 0.81 3.36
CA GLN A 93 -12.42 0.42 3.57
C GLN A 93 -13.13 -0.03 2.29
N TRP A 94 -13.01 0.75 1.22
CA TRP A 94 -13.79 0.54 0.00
C TRP A 94 -13.31 -0.66 -0.80
N SER A 95 -11.99 -0.83 -0.93
CA SER A 95 -11.42 -1.98 -1.62
C SER A 95 -11.65 -3.28 -0.84
N THR A 96 -11.63 -3.22 0.50
CA THR A 96 -11.95 -4.38 1.35
C THR A 96 -13.42 -4.78 1.22
N TYR A 97 -14.35 -3.82 1.10
CA TYR A 97 -15.78 -4.14 0.87
C TYR A 97 -16.01 -4.93 -0.42
N LEU A 98 -15.27 -4.64 -1.50
CA LEU A 98 -15.38 -5.42 -2.74
C LEU A 98 -15.04 -6.90 -2.49
N THR A 99 -13.98 -7.17 -1.72
CA THR A 99 -13.58 -8.55 -1.40
C THR A 99 -14.57 -9.25 -0.46
N MET A 100 -15.19 -8.52 0.48
CA MET A 100 -16.22 -9.07 1.39
C MET A 100 -17.48 -9.53 0.66
N THR A 101 -17.76 -8.93 -0.49
CA THR A 101 -18.96 -9.19 -1.29
C THR A 101 -18.67 -10.01 -2.54
N GLY A 102 -17.41 -10.45 -2.73
CA GLY A 102 -16.99 -11.26 -3.87
C GLY A 102 -16.96 -10.51 -5.20
N HIS A 103 -16.84 -9.18 -5.17
CA HIS A 103 -16.71 -8.39 -6.38
C HIS A 103 -15.23 -8.23 -6.78
N ASP A 104 -14.97 -8.36 -8.06
CA ASP A 104 -13.67 -8.05 -8.62
C ASP A 104 -13.37 -6.55 -8.52
N TYR A 105 -12.09 -6.21 -8.33
CA TYR A 105 -11.63 -4.84 -8.47
C TYR A 105 -11.54 -4.47 -9.95
N LEU A 106 -12.39 -3.52 -10.38
CA LEU A 106 -12.46 -3.05 -11.75
C LEU A 106 -11.80 -1.66 -11.89
N PRO A 107 -11.00 -1.43 -12.93
CA PRO A 107 -10.47 -0.09 -13.20
C PRO A 107 -11.59 0.79 -13.81
N VAL A 108 -12.25 1.56 -12.95
CA VAL A 108 -13.38 2.45 -13.32
C VAL A 108 -13.00 3.93 -13.34
N PHE A 109 -11.77 4.23 -12.94
CA PHE A 109 -11.21 5.56 -12.82
C PHE A 109 -9.79 5.57 -13.41
N ALA A 110 -9.40 6.65 -14.09
CA ALA A 110 -8.14 6.66 -14.84
C ALA A 110 -6.91 6.33 -13.98
N GLN A 111 -6.83 6.88 -12.76
CA GLN A 111 -5.73 6.59 -11.84
C GLN A 111 -5.77 5.14 -11.31
N GLY A 112 -6.96 4.52 -11.22
CA GLY A 112 -7.11 3.11 -10.85
C GLY A 112 -6.45 2.15 -11.83
N THR A 113 -6.18 2.58 -13.06
CA THR A 113 -5.42 1.77 -14.04
C THR A 113 -3.98 1.52 -13.61
N LEU A 114 -3.39 2.42 -12.78
CA LEU A 114 -2.02 2.30 -12.32
C LEU A 114 -1.80 1.14 -11.35
N VAL A 115 -2.85 0.70 -10.66
CA VAL A 115 -2.81 -0.44 -9.74
C VAL A 115 -3.38 -1.73 -10.33
N HIS A 116 -4.07 -1.67 -11.48
CA HIS A 116 -4.66 -2.85 -12.12
C HIS A 116 -3.56 -3.71 -12.80
N PRO A 117 -3.63 -5.05 -12.81
CA PRO A 117 -4.63 -5.87 -12.11
C PRO A 117 -4.43 -5.85 -10.60
N VAL A 118 -5.51 -6.04 -9.85
CA VAL A 118 -5.46 -6.15 -8.39
C VAL A 118 -6.00 -7.53 -8.01
N PRO A 119 -5.16 -8.55 -7.96
CA PRO A 119 -5.57 -9.89 -7.55
C PRO A 119 -5.90 -9.94 -6.07
N VAL A 120 -6.68 -10.97 -5.67
CA VAL A 120 -7.13 -11.17 -4.29
C VAL A 120 -6.52 -12.46 -3.74
N LEU A 121 -5.80 -12.36 -2.62
CA LEU A 121 -5.44 -13.52 -1.81
C LEU A 121 -6.67 -13.97 -1.04
N ASP A 122 -7.13 -15.20 -1.30
CA ASP A 122 -8.37 -15.76 -0.72
C ASP A 122 -8.13 -16.28 0.72
N THR A 123 -7.84 -15.34 1.63
CA THR A 123 -7.80 -15.58 3.07
C THR A 123 -7.93 -14.26 3.83
N PRO A 124 -8.62 -14.24 4.99
CA PRO A 124 -8.64 -13.10 5.90
C PRO A 124 -7.46 -13.09 6.89
N ASP A 125 -6.59 -14.10 6.84
CA ASP A 125 -5.51 -14.27 7.81
C ASP A 125 -4.46 -13.17 7.72
N SER A 126 -3.83 -12.86 8.84
CA SER A 126 -2.65 -11.99 8.91
C SER A 126 -1.46 -12.59 8.17
N ILE A 127 -0.70 -11.75 7.47
CA ILE A 127 0.53 -12.17 6.76
C ILE A 127 1.73 -12.15 7.73
N ASN A 128 1.65 -12.93 8.78
CA ASN A 128 2.55 -12.94 9.92
C ASN A 128 3.54 -14.11 9.93
N SER A 129 3.70 -14.80 8.80
CA SER A 129 4.68 -15.88 8.64
C SER A 129 5.27 -15.90 7.23
N PRO A 130 6.44 -16.55 7.04
CA PRO A 130 7.03 -16.74 5.72
C PRO A 130 6.10 -17.46 4.74
N GLU A 131 5.32 -18.45 5.20
CA GLU A 131 4.38 -19.21 4.38
C GLU A 131 3.24 -18.32 3.87
N MET A 132 2.67 -17.47 4.75
CA MET A 132 1.63 -16.52 4.36
C MET A 132 2.16 -15.47 3.40
N SER A 133 3.39 -14.99 3.64
CA SER A 133 4.06 -14.07 2.73
C SER A 133 4.29 -14.68 1.35
N ALA A 134 4.73 -15.94 1.27
CA ALA A 134 4.90 -16.63 0.00
C ALA A 134 3.57 -16.78 -0.77
N ARG A 135 2.45 -17.03 -0.07
CA ARG A 135 1.12 -17.04 -0.68
C ARG A 135 0.74 -15.67 -1.25
N LEU A 136 0.97 -14.59 -0.50
CA LEU A 136 0.70 -13.24 -0.97
C LEU A 136 1.57 -12.91 -2.19
N ASN A 137 2.86 -13.24 -2.16
CA ASN A 137 3.79 -13.01 -3.27
C ASN A 137 3.37 -13.76 -4.52
N GLY A 138 2.89 -15.00 -4.38
CA GLY A 138 2.37 -15.79 -5.49
C GLY A 138 1.14 -15.14 -6.15
N VAL A 139 0.32 -14.42 -5.39
CA VAL A 139 -0.85 -13.68 -5.89
C VAL A 139 -0.43 -12.32 -6.46
N LEU A 140 0.44 -11.58 -5.76
CA LEU A 140 0.93 -10.26 -6.19
C LEU A 140 1.70 -10.34 -7.51
N GLY A 141 2.54 -11.38 -7.68
CA GLY A 141 3.40 -11.55 -8.86
C GLY A 141 4.26 -10.30 -9.11
N ASP A 142 4.33 -9.88 -10.37
CA ASP A 142 5.02 -8.64 -10.78
C ASP A 142 4.10 -7.40 -10.69
N GLY A 143 2.90 -7.55 -10.14
CA GLY A 143 1.91 -6.48 -10.03
C GLY A 143 2.28 -5.42 -8.98
N PRO A 144 1.62 -4.26 -9.06
CA PRO A 144 1.85 -3.15 -8.12
C PRO A 144 0.99 -3.26 -6.85
N ALA A 145 -0.03 -4.12 -6.83
CA ALA A 145 -0.97 -4.21 -5.72
C ALA A 145 -1.62 -5.60 -5.64
N ALA A 146 -1.99 -6.00 -4.42
CA ALA A 146 -2.87 -7.13 -4.17
C ALA A 146 -3.83 -6.81 -3.02
N LEU A 147 -5.02 -7.40 -3.07
CA LEU A 147 -5.98 -7.38 -1.97
C LEU A 147 -5.88 -8.70 -1.19
N MET A 148 -6.21 -8.64 0.08
CA MET A 148 -6.44 -9.79 0.95
C MET A 148 -7.91 -9.80 1.35
N LYS A 149 -8.58 -10.93 1.13
CA LYS A 149 -10.03 -11.07 1.33
C LYS A 149 -10.45 -10.67 2.74
N SER A 150 -11.35 -9.70 2.84
CA SER A 150 -11.88 -9.19 4.12
C SER A 150 -10.82 -8.70 5.12
N HIS A 151 -9.59 -8.42 4.66
CA HIS A 151 -8.48 -8.00 5.51
C HIS A 151 -7.96 -6.62 5.08
N GLY A 152 -7.39 -6.51 3.89
CA GLY A 152 -6.77 -5.26 3.47
C GLY A 152 -6.11 -5.33 2.11
N ALA A 153 -5.10 -4.49 1.92
CA ALA A 153 -4.35 -4.36 0.68
C ALA A 153 -2.85 -4.22 0.92
N ALA A 154 -2.05 -4.64 -0.04
CA ALA A 154 -0.64 -4.31 -0.14
C ALA A 154 -0.38 -3.61 -1.48
N THR A 155 0.41 -2.53 -1.45
CA THR A 155 0.96 -1.90 -2.65
C THR A 155 2.47 -1.81 -2.57
N VAL A 156 3.11 -1.88 -3.74
CA VAL A 156 4.57 -1.83 -3.88
C VAL A 156 4.96 -0.74 -4.87
N GLY A 157 6.10 -0.12 -4.64
CA GLY A 157 6.64 0.91 -5.52
C GLY A 157 8.16 0.94 -5.50
N ALA A 158 8.75 1.68 -6.45
CA ALA A 158 10.19 1.92 -6.49
C ALA A 158 10.67 2.75 -5.28
N ASP A 159 9.79 3.57 -4.72
CA ASP A 159 9.99 4.35 -3.51
C ASP A 159 8.69 4.52 -2.70
N ILE A 160 8.78 5.17 -1.54
CA ILE A 160 7.63 5.37 -0.66
C ILE A 160 6.57 6.30 -1.27
N VAL A 161 6.96 7.21 -2.14
CA VAL A 161 6.03 8.11 -2.83
C VAL A 161 5.15 7.29 -3.78
N GLU A 162 5.75 6.42 -4.59
CA GLU A 162 5.01 5.55 -5.50
C GLU A 162 4.10 4.59 -4.74
N ALA A 163 4.61 3.87 -3.73
CA ALA A 163 3.81 2.92 -2.95
C ALA A 163 2.62 3.60 -2.25
N PHE A 164 2.82 4.81 -1.70
CA PHE A 164 1.78 5.65 -1.10
C PHE A 164 0.73 6.07 -2.14
N VAL A 165 1.13 6.57 -3.29
CA VAL A 165 0.19 7.04 -4.32
C VAL A 165 -0.65 5.89 -4.85
N LEU A 166 -0.05 4.71 -5.01
CA LEU A 166 -0.76 3.54 -5.50
C LEU A 166 -1.83 3.06 -4.51
N ILE A 167 -1.59 3.06 -3.19
CA ILE A 167 -2.64 2.68 -2.22
C ILE A 167 -3.77 3.70 -2.17
N VAL A 168 -3.46 4.99 -2.32
CA VAL A 168 -4.47 6.05 -2.42
C VAL A 168 -5.34 5.86 -3.66
N TYR A 169 -4.74 5.60 -4.82
CA TYR A 169 -5.48 5.40 -6.06
C TYR A 169 -6.27 4.09 -6.07
N LEU A 170 -5.74 3.04 -5.42
CA LEU A 170 -6.47 1.79 -5.22
C LEU A 170 -7.78 2.05 -4.47
N GLU A 171 -7.70 2.74 -3.33
CA GLU A 171 -8.86 3.02 -2.49
C GLU A 171 -9.84 3.99 -3.16
N GLU A 172 -9.32 5.03 -3.84
CA GLU A 172 -10.16 5.99 -4.55
C GLU A 172 -10.95 5.37 -5.71
N ASN A 173 -10.32 4.46 -6.46
CA ASN A 173 -10.99 3.71 -7.52
C ASN A 173 -12.04 2.74 -6.94
N ALA A 174 -11.72 2.03 -5.87
CA ALA A 174 -12.66 1.13 -5.21
C ALA A 174 -13.91 1.87 -4.70
N ARG A 175 -13.73 3.05 -4.10
CA ARG A 175 -14.83 3.91 -3.69
C ARG A 175 -15.73 4.29 -4.88
N ARG A 176 -15.14 4.69 -6.01
CA ARG A 176 -15.88 5.02 -7.22
C ARG A 176 -16.63 3.81 -7.78
N GLN A 177 -15.97 2.65 -7.81
CA GLN A 177 -16.62 1.41 -8.22
C GLN A 177 -17.83 1.10 -7.34
N TYR A 178 -17.67 1.12 -6.01
CA TYR A 178 -18.75 0.88 -5.06
C TYR A 178 -19.91 1.86 -5.28
N MET A 179 -19.63 3.16 -5.39
CA MET A 179 -20.68 4.18 -5.58
C MET A 179 -21.39 4.04 -6.92
N ALA A 180 -20.66 3.70 -7.99
CA ALA A 180 -21.25 3.45 -9.31
C ALA A 180 -22.19 2.23 -9.30
N MET A 181 -21.83 1.18 -8.56
CA MET A 181 -22.69 -0.01 -8.40
C MET A 181 -24.04 0.29 -7.72
N GLN A 182 -24.14 1.38 -6.95
CA GLN A 182 -25.41 1.79 -6.34
C GLN A 182 -26.41 2.38 -7.36
N ILE A 183 -25.94 2.86 -8.50
CA ILE A 183 -26.75 3.54 -9.51
C ILE A 183 -26.78 2.82 -10.86
N GLY A 184 -25.98 1.75 -11.03
CA GLY A 184 -25.94 0.97 -12.26
C GLY A 184 -24.74 0.05 -12.36
N THR A 185 -24.47 -0.45 -13.56
CA THR A 185 -23.30 -1.27 -13.84
C THR A 185 -22.10 -0.35 -14.11
N PRO A 186 -21.00 -0.43 -13.31
CA PRO A 186 -19.81 0.37 -13.54
C PRO A 186 -19.21 0.10 -14.94
N TYR A 187 -18.81 1.16 -15.61
CA TYR A 187 -17.98 1.04 -16.79
C TYR A 187 -16.56 0.68 -16.38
N ALA A 188 -16.09 -0.50 -16.75
CA ALA A 188 -14.70 -0.90 -16.56
C ALA A 188 -13.89 -0.58 -17.82
N PHE A 189 -12.70 -0.01 -17.63
CA PHE A 189 -11.79 0.31 -18.73
C PHE A 189 -11.35 -0.97 -19.46
N SER A 190 -11.36 -0.92 -20.78
CA SER A 190 -10.79 -1.97 -21.64
C SER A 190 -9.27 -2.02 -21.50
N ALA A 191 -8.65 -3.14 -21.94
CA ALA A 191 -7.20 -3.29 -21.92
C ALA A 191 -6.48 -2.15 -22.66
N ALA A 192 -7.03 -1.71 -23.81
CA ALA A 192 -6.47 -0.60 -24.59
C ALA A 192 -6.54 0.75 -23.83
N GLU A 193 -7.64 1.00 -23.13
CA GLU A 193 -7.81 2.22 -22.31
C GLU A 193 -6.91 2.21 -21.10
N ILE A 194 -6.75 1.04 -20.45
CA ILE A 194 -5.81 0.87 -19.33
C ILE A 194 -4.40 1.22 -19.77
N GLU A 195 -3.94 0.65 -20.88
CA GLU A 195 -2.59 0.90 -21.40
C GLU A 195 -2.39 2.37 -21.78
N ALA A 196 -3.35 2.97 -22.48
CA ALA A 196 -3.33 4.38 -22.85
C ALA A 196 -3.31 5.31 -21.62
N ALA A 197 -4.07 4.98 -20.57
CA ALA A 197 -4.10 5.75 -19.33
C ALA A 197 -2.77 5.63 -18.57
N ARG A 198 -2.23 4.41 -18.43
CA ARG A 198 -0.93 4.16 -17.81
C ARG A 198 0.20 4.95 -18.46
N GLY A 199 0.29 4.90 -19.79
CA GLY A 199 1.32 5.60 -20.53
C GLY A 199 1.32 7.11 -20.32
N LYS A 200 0.17 7.69 -19.93
CA LYS A 200 0.04 9.13 -19.63
C LYS A 200 0.21 9.46 -18.15
N LEU A 201 -0.22 8.57 -17.26
CA LEU A 201 -0.36 8.85 -15.83
C LEU A 201 0.81 8.34 -14.99
N ARG A 202 1.56 7.30 -15.43
CA ARG A 202 2.69 6.78 -14.66
C ARG A 202 3.90 7.68 -14.81
N THR A 203 3.87 8.84 -14.16
CA THR A 203 4.93 9.85 -14.20
C THR A 203 5.32 10.29 -12.81
N GLU A 204 6.62 10.53 -12.60
CA GLU A 204 7.14 11.07 -11.34
C GLU A 204 6.43 12.38 -10.95
N ALA A 205 6.17 13.26 -11.93
CA ALA A 205 5.49 14.54 -11.71
C ALA A 205 4.07 14.34 -11.14
N LEU A 206 3.30 13.33 -11.62
CA LEU A 206 1.98 13.04 -11.06
C LEU A 206 2.10 12.51 -9.64
N PHE A 207 3.01 11.57 -9.41
CA PHE A 207 3.20 10.97 -8.09
C PHE A 207 3.64 12.01 -7.06
N ARG A 208 4.59 12.86 -7.41
CA ARG A 208 5.05 13.96 -6.54
C ARG A 208 3.93 14.95 -6.24
N ARG A 209 3.16 15.36 -7.24
CA ARG A 209 2.02 16.28 -7.06
C ARG A 209 0.94 15.65 -6.15
N THR A 210 0.69 14.36 -6.28
CA THR A 210 -0.27 13.66 -5.40
C THR A 210 0.25 13.61 -3.96
N TRP A 211 1.50 13.26 -3.77
CA TRP A 211 2.17 13.30 -2.46
C TRP A 211 2.08 14.67 -1.80
N ASP A 212 2.45 15.73 -2.53
CA ASP A 212 2.44 17.10 -2.01
C ASP A 212 1.02 17.58 -1.68
N HIS A 213 0.01 17.15 -2.44
CA HIS A 213 -1.40 17.42 -2.12
C HIS A 213 -1.80 16.82 -0.77
N TYR A 214 -1.47 15.54 -0.52
CA TYR A 214 -1.84 14.90 0.74
C TYR A 214 -1.01 15.41 1.92
N ARG A 215 0.24 15.80 1.69
CA ARG A 215 1.05 16.48 2.69
C ARG A 215 0.41 17.81 3.11
N ALA A 216 0.03 18.64 2.17
CA ALA A 216 -0.64 19.92 2.46
C ALA A 216 -1.94 19.71 3.25
N LYS A 217 -2.77 18.73 2.86
CA LYS A 217 -3.99 18.39 3.63
C LYS A 217 -3.72 17.99 5.07
N LEU A 218 -2.61 17.31 5.34
CA LEU A 218 -2.22 16.94 6.71
C LEU A 218 -1.71 18.15 7.51
N GLU A 219 -1.00 19.08 6.85
CA GLU A 219 -0.48 20.30 7.47
C GLU A 219 -1.58 21.31 7.81
N ASP A 220 -2.71 21.28 7.09
CA ASP A 220 -3.87 22.15 7.28
C ASP A 220 -4.89 21.61 8.31
N ALA A 221 -4.67 20.42 8.88
CA ALA A 221 -5.59 19.73 9.79
C ALA A 221 -5.24 19.94 11.26
#